data_29039fdb969beccc5b5250f114e0e531
#
_entry.id   29039fdb969beccc5b5250f114e0e531
#
_cell.length_a   1.000
_cell.length_b   1.000
_cell.length_c   1.000
_cell.angle_alpha   90.00
_cell.angle_beta   90.00
_cell.angle_gamma   90.00
#
_symmetry.space_group_name_H-M   'P 1'
#
loop_
_entity.id
_entity.type
_entity.pdbx_description
1 polymer ?
#
loop_
_entity_poly.entity_id
_entity_poly.type
_entity_poly.pdbx_seq_one_letter_code
_entity_poly.pdbx_strand_id
1 'polypeptide(L)'
;MNKAINLQDSILNQVRKENIGVTIHLVNGFQIKGYVKGFDNFTVIMDSLGKQQLVYKHAISTITMSRPVDNFEKKAEGAERVS
;
A
#
# COMPACT_ATOMS: atom_id res chain seq x y z
N MET A 1 -10.19 15.90 -7.68
CA MET A 1 -10.07 15.57 -7.57
C MET A 1 -9.62 14.98 -7.19
N ASN A 2 -9.33 14.66 -7.26
CA ASN A 2 -8.93 14.12 -7.11
C ASN A 2 -8.74 13.55 -6.47
N LYS A 3 -8.69 13.55 -6.37
CA LYS A 3 -8.60 13.15 -5.83
C LYS A 3 -8.41 12.23 -5.45
N ALA A 4 -8.54 12.32 -5.36
CA ALA A 4 -8.60 11.33 -4.85
C ALA A 4 -7.89 10.34 -5.17
N ILE A 5 -7.62 10.45 -5.83
CA ILE A 5 -7.07 9.64 -6.34
C ILE A 5 -5.96 9.16 -5.76
N ASN A 6 -5.70 9.25 -4.69
CA ASN A 6 -4.62 8.68 -4.13
C ASN A 6 -4.90 7.25 -3.83
N LEU A 7 -4.90 6.46 -4.90
CA LEU A 7 -5.17 5.05 -4.82
C LEU A 7 -4.15 4.37 -3.96
N GLN A 8 -2.88 4.74 -4.12
CA GLN A 8 -1.82 4.17 -3.31
C GLN A 8 -2.06 4.41 -1.82
N ASP A 9 -2.44 5.62 -1.46
CA ASP A 9 -2.68 5.93 -0.06
C ASP A 9 -3.90 5.22 0.49
N SER A 10 -4.90 5.01 -0.34
CA SER A 10 -6.07 4.26 0.09
C SER A 10 -5.69 2.82 0.42
N ILE A 11 -4.90 2.21 -0.42
CA ILE A 11 -4.45 0.85 -0.18
C ILE A 11 -3.55 0.80 1.05
N LEU A 12 -2.63 1.74 1.18
CA LEU A 12 -1.74 1.77 2.33
C LEU A 12 -2.51 1.90 3.63
N ASN A 13 -3.52 2.75 3.62
CA ASN A 13 -4.32 2.94 4.82
C ASN A 13 -5.08 1.67 5.17
N GLN A 14 -5.62 0.99 4.17
CA GLN A 14 -6.40 -0.19 4.41
C GLN A 14 -5.54 -1.33 4.92
N VAL A 15 -4.39 -1.57 4.31
CA VAL A 15 -3.53 -2.66 4.77
C VAL A 15 -2.98 -2.36 6.16
N ARG A 16 -2.77 -1.09 6.48
CA ARG A 16 -2.32 -0.72 7.82
C ARG A 16 -3.41 -1.02 8.84
N LYS A 17 -4.63 -0.62 8.55
CA LYS A 17 -5.72 -0.81 9.50
C LYS A 17 -6.04 -2.28 9.71
N GLU A 18 -5.95 -3.07 8.68
CA GLU A 18 -6.34 -4.47 8.76
C GLU A 18 -5.16 -5.40 8.98
N ASN A 19 -3.98 -4.84 9.17
CA ASN A 19 -2.78 -5.65 9.41
C ASN A 19 -2.57 -6.68 8.32
N ILE A 20 -2.69 -6.26 7.09
CA ILE A 20 -2.48 -7.14 5.94
C ILE A 20 -1.02 -7.09 5.59
N GLY A 21 -0.39 -8.26 5.51
CA GLY A 21 1.00 -8.33 5.09
C GLY A 21 1.14 -7.91 3.65
N VAL A 22 2.20 -7.19 3.33
CA VAL A 22 2.43 -6.71 1.98
C VAL A 22 3.87 -6.96 1.57
N THR A 23 4.06 -7.05 0.27
CA THR A 23 5.39 -7.05 -0.31
C THR A 23 5.49 -5.81 -1.18
N ILE A 24 6.42 -4.94 -0.86
CA ILE A 24 6.65 -3.74 -1.64
C ILE A 24 7.79 -4.02 -2.59
N HIS A 25 7.53 -3.89 -3.87
CA HIS A 25 8.54 -4.08 -4.91
C HIS A 25 9.07 -2.72 -5.30
N LEU A 26 10.37 -2.57 -5.25
CA LEU A 26 11.01 -1.29 -5.54
C LEU A 26 11.48 -1.25 -6.98
N VAL A 27 11.61 -0.04 -7.49
CA VAL A 27 12.00 0.12 -8.89
C VAL A 27 13.40 -0.40 -9.17
N ASN A 28 14.23 -0.56 -8.15
CA ASN A 28 15.57 -1.11 -8.35
C ASN A 28 15.60 -2.65 -8.25
N GLY A 29 14.42 -3.27 -8.09
CA GLY A 29 14.35 -4.73 -8.07
C GLY A 29 14.32 -5.34 -6.68
N PHE A 30 14.54 -4.57 -5.64
CA PHE A 30 14.49 -5.11 -4.29
C PHE A 30 13.04 -5.24 -3.84
N GLN A 31 12.82 -6.09 -2.85
CA GLN A 31 11.51 -6.30 -2.27
C GLN A 31 11.60 -6.15 -0.76
N ILE A 32 10.54 -5.62 -0.17
CA ILE A 32 10.44 -5.51 1.28
C ILE A 32 9.13 -6.13 1.70
N LYS A 33 9.18 -7.15 2.54
CA LYS A 33 7.98 -7.83 3.02
C LYS A 33 7.72 -7.45 4.46
N GLY A 34 6.48 -7.18 4.79
CA GLY A 34 6.14 -6.85 6.15
C GLY A 34 4.79 -6.17 6.23
N TYR A 35 4.64 -5.31 7.21
CA TYR A 35 3.38 -4.64 7.47
C TYR A 35 3.59 -3.14 7.43
N VAL A 36 2.60 -2.42 6.91
CA VAL A 36 2.66 -0.96 6.88
C VAL A 36 2.30 -0.45 8.27
N LYS A 37 3.18 0.33 8.86
CA LYS A 37 2.93 0.91 10.17
C LYS A 37 2.44 2.35 10.06
N GLY A 38 2.81 3.03 9.01
CA GLY A 38 2.36 4.39 8.80
C GLY A 38 2.87 4.90 7.46
N PHE A 39 2.39 6.05 7.06
CA PHE A 39 2.86 6.66 5.81
C PHE A 39 2.46 8.12 5.78
N ASP A 40 3.12 8.88 4.92
CA ASP A 40 2.74 10.26 4.69
C ASP A 40 2.77 10.50 3.19
N ASN A 41 2.88 11.77 2.79
CA ASN A 41 2.81 12.12 1.38
C ASN A 41 3.95 11.54 0.56
N PHE A 42 5.08 11.27 1.18
CA PHE A 42 6.28 10.88 0.43
C PHE A 42 6.86 9.55 0.85
N THR A 43 6.50 9.04 2.00
CA THR A 43 7.19 7.89 2.57
C THR A 43 6.20 6.90 3.18
N VAL A 44 6.68 5.66 3.34
CA VAL A 44 5.95 4.59 3.99
C VAL A 44 6.87 3.97 5.02
N ILE A 45 6.36 3.74 6.22
CA ILE A 45 7.10 3.04 7.26
C ILE A 45 6.66 1.59 7.26
N MET A 46 7.61 0.69 7.05
CA MET A 46 7.35 -0.74 7.03
C MET A 46 7.96 -1.39 8.26
N ASP A 47 7.24 -2.34 8.82
CA ASP A 47 7.78 -3.18 9.89
C ASP A 47 8.07 -4.54 9.27
N SER A 48 9.33 -4.87 9.19
CA SER A 48 9.76 -6.13 8.57
C SER A 48 10.63 -6.86 9.57
N LEU A 49 10.12 -7.98 10.09
CA LEU A 49 10.88 -8.82 11.02
C LEU A 49 11.39 -8.04 12.23
N GLY A 50 10.54 -7.18 12.75
CA GLY A 50 10.91 -6.40 13.94
C GLY A 50 11.73 -5.17 13.65
N LYS A 51 12.06 -4.92 12.40
CA LYS A 51 12.80 -3.73 12.03
C LYS A 51 11.92 -2.80 11.25
N GLN A 52 12.02 -1.52 11.51
CA GLN A 52 11.25 -0.54 10.77
C GLN A 52 12.12 0.03 9.65
N GLN A 53 11.52 0.17 8.49
CA GLN A 53 12.21 0.69 7.32
C GLN A 53 11.39 1.80 6.71
N LEU A 54 12.07 2.84 6.30
CA LEU A 54 11.45 3.96 5.63
C LEU A 54 11.62 3.78 4.13
N VAL A 55 10.51 3.80 3.41
CA VAL A 55 10.51 3.58 1.97
C VAL A 55 9.92 4.80 1.30
N TYR A 56 10.61 5.33 0.29
CA TYR A 56 10.08 6.48 -0.44
C TYR A 56 9.06 6.00 -1.44
N LYS A 57 7.91 6.66 -1.48
CA LYS A 57 6.84 6.26 -2.36
C LYS A 57 7.24 6.24 -3.82
N HIS A 58 8.07 7.18 -4.23
CA HIS A 58 8.46 7.22 -5.63
C HIS A 58 9.38 6.06 -6.02
N ALA A 59 9.89 5.34 -5.06
CA ALA A 59 10.70 4.17 -5.35
C ALA A 59 9.87 2.90 -5.43
N ILE A 60 8.58 2.98 -5.14
CA ILE A 60 7.71 1.81 -5.14
C ILE A 60 7.19 1.58 -6.54
N SER A 61 7.40 0.36 -7.02
CA SER A 61 6.89 -0.04 -8.32
C SER A 61 5.54 -0.73 -8.18
N THR A 62 5.43 -1.65 -7.22
CA THR A 62 4.23 -2.46 -7.03
C THR A 62 4.10 -2.81 -5.56
N ILE A 63 2.86 -2.92 -5.11
CA ILE A 63 2.59 -3.42 -3.77
C ILE A 63 1.70 -4.64 -3.92
N THR A 64 2.16 -5.77 -3.42
CA THR A 64 1.40 -7.01 -3.45
C THR A 64 0.86 -7.27 -2.05
N MET A 65 -0.43 -7.47 -1.94
CA MET A 65 -1.05 -7.72 -0.65
C MET A 65 -1.30 -9.20 -0.47
N SER A 66 -1.15 -9.67 0.76
CA SER A 66 -1.30 -11.10 1.03
C SER A 66 -2.74 -11.56 0.92
N ARG A 67 -3.70 -10.64 0.98
CA ARG A 67 -5.10 -10.96 0.75
C ARG A 67 -5.80 -9.74 0.20
N PRO A 68 -6.98 -9.91 -0.39
CA PRO A 68 -7.68 -8.78 -1.01
C PRO A 68 -8.02 -7.70 0.00
N VAL A 69 -8.10 -6.47 -0.48
CA VAL A 69 -8.48 -5.34 0.33
C VAL A 69 -9.93 -5.03 0.01
N ASP A 70 -10.84 -5.63 0.79
CA ASP A 70 -12.26 -5.60 0.46
C ASP A 70 -12.88 -4.23 0.48
N ASN A 71 -12.55 -3.44 1.48
CA ASN A 71 -13.13 -2.12 1.57
C ASN A 71 -12.72 -1.26 0.41
N PHE A 72 -11.50 -1.42 -0.04
CA PHE A 72 -11.04 -0.71 -1.20
C PHE A 72 -11.82 -1.11 -2.42
N GLU A 73 -12.09 -2.37 -2.59
CA GLU A 73 -12.85 -2.83 -3.72
C GLU A 73 -14.26 -2.31 -3.72
N LYS A 74 -14.88 -2.21 -2.58
CA LYS A 74 -16.21 -1.65 -2.52
C LYS A 74 -16.25 -0.22 -2.97
N LYS A 75 -15.26 0.55 -2.59
CA LYS A 75 -15.21 1.91 -3.03
C LYS A 75 -14.95 2.01 -4.50
N ALA A 76 -14.06 1.16 -4.98
CA ALA A 76 -13.73 1.19 -6.38
C ALA A 76 -14.87 0.73 -7.23
N GLU A 77 -15.69 -0.17 -6.70
CA GLU A 77 -16.76 -0.68 -7.44
C GLU A 77 -17.73 0.32 -7.82
N GLY A 78 -17.91 1.26 -6.97
CA GLY A 78 -18.74 2.34 -7.39
C GLY A 78 -18.21 2.93 -8.63
N ALA A 79 -16.98 2.85 -8.84
CA ALA A 79 -16.44 3.38 -10.03
C ALA A 79 -16.35 2.34 -11.03
N GLU A 80 -16.24 1.36 -10.97
CA GLU A 80 -16.04 0.73 -11.96
C GLU A 80 -16.35 -0.35 -12.34
N ARG A 81 -16.57 -0.76 -11.98
CA ARG A 81 -16.73 -1.76 -12.27
C ARG A 81 -16.59 -2.03 -13.36
N VAL A 82 -16.23 -1.56 -13.63
CA VAL A 82 -16.07 -1.51 -14.55
C VAL A 82 -15.56 -2.19 -14.96
N SER A 83 -15.30 -2.54 -14.76
CA SER A 83 -14.99 -2.94 -14.98
C SER A 83 -14.97 -3.15 -15.21
#